data_6b48feb42a141018fe3e4acc52a7cfb8
#
_entry.id   6b48feb42a141018fe3e4acc52a7cfb8
#
_cell.length_a   1.000
_cell.length_b   1.000
_cell.length_c   1.000
_cell.angle_alpha   90.00
_cell.angle_beta   90.00
_cell.angle_gamma   90.00
#
_symmetry.space_group_name_H-M   'P 1'
#
loop_
_entity.id
_entity.type
_entity.pdbx_description
1 polymer ?
#
loop_
_entity_poly.entity_id
_entity_poly.type
_entity_poly.pdbx_seq_one_letter_code
_entity_poly.pdbx_strand_id
1 'polypeptide(L)'
;MIKDLLSLREEEIFKTLKELRDSDFVIIGGYAVNSYALPRFSVDCDITIKDENELRKIEKILLKIGYKKERPPKEAQYFGSFSRYEKKLDSNFAVSMDVLIGSVTDRMTRAVFAADWVFENSSMKILKGKTIAEELKMRIINIDALLAMKMVSCRATDIRDVFMIFPKAQNKEWIKSEIQARHDFRNRISRIIEKISSKQFKDGLSGVYGYFDQKIFEKYRNAILSFASIKS
;
A
#
# COMPACT_ATOMS: atom_id res chain seq x y z
N MET A 1 26.27 -15.25 7.67
CA MET A 1 25.73 -13.99 7.09
C MET A 1 24.58 -13.56 7.98
N ILE A 2 24.71 -12.44 8.69
CA ILE A 2 23.61 -11.88 9.52
C ILE A 2 22.54 -11.43 8.53
N LYS A 3 21.36 -12.05 8.55
CA LYS A 3 20.22 -11.62 7.75
C LYS A 3 19.84 -10.22 8.21
N ASP A 4 19.69 -9.30 7.26
CA ASP A 4 19.15 -7.97 7.53
C ASP A 4 17.73 -8.10 8.11
N LEU A 5 17.45 -7.37 9.18
CA LEU A 5 16.14 -7.39 9.85
C LEU A 5 14.98 -7.10 8.88
N LEU A 6 15.19 -6.23 7.91
CA LEU A 6 14.18 -5.91 6.90
C LEU A 6 13.86 -7.12 6.01
N SER A 7 14.87 -7.92 5.66
CA SER A 7 14.69 -9.16 4.90
C SER A 7 13.92 -10.21 5.73
N LEU A 8 14.20 -10.31 7.04
CA LEU A 8 13.45 -11.19 7.94
C LEU A 8 11.97 -10.81 8.02
N ARG A 9 11.67 -9.50 8.07
CA ARG A 9 10.28 -9.00 8.05
C ARG A 9 9.58 -9.39 6.74
N GLU A 10 10.22 -9.18 5.62
CA GLU A 10 9.66 -9.52 4.32
C GLU A 10 9.39 -11.03 4.20
N GLU A 11 10.34 -11.87 4.64
CA GLU A 11 10.15 -13.33 4.67
C GLU A 11 8.96 -13.76 5.53
N GLU A 12 8.82 -13.14 6.71
CA GLU A 12 7.70 -13.46 7.59
C GLU A 12 6.35 -13.06 6.95
N ILE A 13 6.27 -11.90 6.29
CA ILE A 13 5.06 -11.49 5.56
C ILE A 13 4.75 -12.49 4.45
N PHE A 14 5.73 -12.90 3.66
CA PHE A 14 5.50 -13.88 2.58
C PHE A 14 5.03 -15.24 3.13
N LYS A 15 5.61 -15.72 4.24
CA LYS A 15 5.12 -16.92 4.93
C LYS A 15 3.67 -16.76 5.40
N THR A 16 3.37 -15.62 6.03
CA THR A 16 2.03 -15.32 6.52
C THR A 16 1.00 -15.29 5.39
N LEU A 17 1.31 -14.63 4.28
CA LEU A 17 0.43 -14.58 3.11
C LEU A 17 0.17 -15.96 2.50
N LYS A 18 1.15 -16.88 2.54
CA LYS A 18 0.94 -18.28 2.12
C LYS A 18 -0.04 -19.02 3.03
N GLU A 19 0.08 -18.83 4.34
CA GLU A 19 -0.87 -19.43 5.31
C GLU A 19 -2.28 -18.87 5.13
N LEU A 20 -2.41 -17.62 4.70
CA LEU A 20 -3.69 -16.94 4.46
C LEU A 20 -4.26 -17.15 3.05
N ARG A 21 -3.61 -17.91 2.16
CA ARG A 21 -3.96 -18.01 0.72
C ARG A 21 -5.39 -18.46 0.44
N ASP A 22 -6.00 -19.20 1.35
CA ASP A 22 -7.37 -19.72 1.23
C ASP A 22 -8.42 -18.80 1.89
N SER A 23 -7.99 -17.64 2.38
CA SER A 23 -8.86 -16.59 2.93
C SER A 23 -9.21 -15.56 1.86
N ASP A 24 -10.39 -14.93 1.96
CA ASP A 24 -10.85 -13.94 0.98
C ASP A 24 -10.46 -12.52 1.41
N PHE A 25 -9.38 -12.02 0.88
CA PHE A 25 -8.87 -10.67 1.13
C PHE A 25 -8.21 -10.05 -0.09
N VAL A 26 -8.03 -8.74 -0.05
CA VAL A 26 -7.29 -7.96 -1.04
C VAL A 26 -6.08 -7.32 -0.38
N ILE A 27 -4.89 -7.53 -0.94
CA ILE A 27 -3.68 -6.81 -0.52
C ILE A 27 -3.75 -5.38 -1.07
N ILE A 28 -3.54 -4.41 -0.18
CA ILE A 28 -3.47 -2.99 -0.48
C ILE A 28 -2.13 -2.41 0.03
N GLY A 29 -2.01 -1.10 0.16
CA GLY A 29 -0.87 -0.45 0.83
C GLY A 29 0.48 -0.65 0.14
N GLY A 30 1.52 -0.81 0.96
CA GLY A 30 2.91 -0.89 0.51
C GLY A 30 3.25 -2.14 -0.29
N TYR A 31 2.73 -3.29 0.12
CA TYR A 31 2.95 -4.55 -0.59
C TYR A 31 2.24 -4.59 -1.95
N ALA A 32 1.08 -3.96 -2.09
CA ALA A 32 0.43 -3.84 -3.39
C ALA A 32 1.29 -3.07 -4.41
N VAL A 33 2.04 -2.05 -3.98
CA VAL A 33 2.97 -1.29 -4.84
C VAL A 33 4.04 -2.19 -5.45
N ASN A 34 4.52 -3.17 -4.70
CA ASN A 34 5.57 -4.11 -5.13
C ASN A 34 5.15 -4.98 -6.33
N SER A 35 3.85 -5.10 -6.59
CA SER A 35 3.33 -5.78 -7.79
C SER A 35 3.41 -4.92 -9.07
N TYR A 36 3.66 -3.62 -8.92
CA TYR A 36 3.63 -2.66 -10.04
C TYR A 36 4.94 -1.92 -10.27
N ALA A 37 5.81 -1.82 -9.27
CA ALA A 37 7.08 -1.11 -9.34
C ALA A 37 8.24 -1.99 -8.87
N LEU A 38 9.44 -1.39 -8.83
CA LEU A 38 10.58 -2.01 -8.14
C LEU A 38 10.20 -2.27 -6.69
N PRO A 39 10.36 -3.51 -6.19
CA PRO A 39 9.99 -3.83 -4.82
C PRO A 39 10.81 -3.03 -3.80
N ARG A 40 10.14 -2.62 -2.75
CA ARG A 40 10.72 -1.97 -1.58
C ARG A 40 10.24 -2.65 -0.30
N PHE A 41 10.98 -2.50 0.76
CA PHE A 41 10.51 -2.92 2.07
C PHE A 41 9.28 -2.11 2.51
N SER A 42 8.32 -2.79 3.12
CA SER A 42 7.22 -2.17 3.84
C SER A 42 7.27 -2.57 5.31
N VAL A 43 6.79 -1.70 6.18
CA VAL A 43 6.79 -1.93 7.64
C VAL A 43 5.70 -2.92 8.02
N ASP A 44 4.54 -2.78 7.39
CA ASP A 44 3.31 -3.52 7.62
C ASP A 44 2.76 -4.08 6.30
N CYS A 45 1.93 -5.09 6.41
CA CYS A 45 1.14 -5.60 5.30
C CYS A 45 -0.33 -5.30 5.56
N ASP A 46 -0.91 -4.47 4.69
CA ASP A 46 -2.31 -4.06 4.76
C ASP A 46 -3.16 -4.98 3.89
N ILE A 47 -4.20 -5.57 4.49
CA ILE A 47 -5.21 -6.35 3.77
C ILE A 47 -6.61 -5.84 4.07
N THR A 48 -7.49 -5.91 3.09
CA THR A 48 -8.91 -5.55 3.23
C THR A 48 -9.77 -6.78 3.11
N ILE A 49 -10.73 -6.93 4.01
CA ILE A 49 -11.73 -7.99 4.06
C ILE A 49 -13.14 -7.40 4.10
N LYS A 50 -14.14 -8.20 3.72
CA LYS A 50 -15.52 -7.73 3.65
C LYS A 50 -16.21 -7.66 5.02
N ASP A 51 -16.00 -8.65 5.87
CA ASP A 51 -16.76 -8.81 7.09
C ASP A 51 -15.99 -9.47 8.25
N GLU A 52 -16.65 -9.51 9.41
CA GLU A 52 -16.14 -10.11 10.65
C GLU A 52 -16.03 -11.65 10.59
N ASN A 53 -16.74 -12.32 9.68
CA ASN A 53 -16.62 -13.79 9.54
C ASN A 53 -15.25 -14.12 8.96
N GLU A 54 -14.84 -13.36 7.95
CA GLU A 54 -13.51 -13.53 7.37
C GLU A 54 -12.42 -13.10 8.36
N LEU A 55 -12.65 -12.03 9.16
CA LEU A 55 -11.73 -11.66 10.23
C LEU A 55 -11.47 -12.82 11.19
N ARG A 56 -12.52 -13.53 11.64
CA ARG A 56 -12.36 -14.66 12.58
C ARG A 56 -11.50 -15.79 12.00
N LYS A 57 -11.62 -16.08 10.71
CA LYS A 57 -10.78 -17.09 10.03
C LYS A 57 -9.32 -16.64 9.98
N ILE A 58 -9.07 -15.42 9.53
CA ILE A 58 -7.72 -14.83 9.44
C ILE A 58 -7.08 -14.74 10.82
N GLU A 59 -7.81 -14.23 11.82
CA GLU A 59 -7.32 -14.13 13.21
C GLU A 59 -6.89 -15.49 13.76
N LYS A 60 -7.70 -16.55 13.55
CA LYS A 60 -7.34 -17.90 13.98
C LYS A 60 -6.01 -18.39 13.37
N ILE A 61 -5.79 -18.10 12.08
CA ILE A 61 -4.55 -18.46 11.41
C ILE A 61 -3.39 -17.63 11.96
N LEU A 62 -3.54 -16.30 12.06
CA LEU A 62 -2.50 -15.40 12.56
C LEU A 62 -2.06 -15.76 13.97
N LEU A 63 -3.01 -16.02 14.87
CA LEU A 63 -2.71 -16.45 16.25
C LEU A 63 -1.96 -17.79 16.27
N LYS A 64 -2.36 -18.75 15.43
CA LYS A 64 -1.71 -20.07 15.31
C LYS A 64 -0.25 -19.95 14.87
N ILE A 65 0.08 -19.00 13.99
CA ILE A 65 1.45 -18.80 13.50
C ILE A 65 2.25 -17.79 14.32
N GLY A 66 1.74 -17.40 15.49
CA GLY A 66 2.46 -16.64 16.51
C GLY A 66 2.29 -15.13 16.50
N TYR A 67 1.34 -14.61 15.71
CA TYR A 67 0.94 -13.21 15.84
C TYR A 67 0.10 -13.00 17.09
N LYS A 68 0.13 -11.79 17.62
CA LYS A 68 -0.73 -11.35 18.73
C LYS A 68 -1.56 -10.17 18.27
N LYS A 69 -2.83 -10.15 18.66
CA LYS A 69 -3.71 -9.00 18.38
C LYS A 69 -3.27 -7.84 19.27
N GLU A 70 -2.94 -6.73 18.64
CA GLU A 70 -2.59 -5.51 19.34
C GLU A 70 -3.87 -4.76 19.77
N ARG A 71 -3.84 -4.22 20.98
CA ARG A 71 -4.89 -3.29 21.42
C ARG A 71 -4.58 -1.92 20.81
N PRO A 72 -5.50 -1.31 20.05
CA PRO A 72 -5.28 0.04 19.54
C PRO A 72 -5.00 0.96 20.75
N PRO A 73 -4.02 1.89 20.64
CA PRO A 73 -3.80 2.89 21.68
C PRO A 73 -5.12 3.62 21.94
N LYS A 74 -5.44 3.93 23.22
CA LYS A 74 -6.69 4.62 23.61
C LYS A 74 -6.93 5.93 22.86
N GLU A 75 -5.86 6.56 22.38
CA GLU A 75 -5.86 7.83 21.63
C GLU A 75 -6.01 7.65 20.12
N ALA A 76 -5.82 6.44 19.59
CA ALA A 76 -6.04 6.14 18.19
C ALA A 76 -7.52 5.84 17.98
N GLN A 77 -8.34 6.87 17.87
CA GLN A 77 -9.69 6.74 17.32
C GLN A 77 -9.56 6.35 15.84
N TYR A 78 -9.54 5.05 15.58
CA TYR A 78 -9.68 4.53 14.24
C TYR A 78 -11.14 4.73 13.81
N PHE A 79 -11.33 5.56 12.78
CA PHE A 79 -12.60 5.61 12.08
C PHE A 79 -12.64 4.42 11.13
N GLY A 80 -13.50 3.45 11.42
CA GLY A 80 -13.62 2.19 10.68
C GLY A 80 -13.19 0.98 11.50
N SER A 81 -13.59 -0.20 11.06
CA SER A 81 -13.21 -1.46 11.69
C SER A 81 -11.81 -1.87 11.27
N PHE A 82 -10.92 -1.99 12.23
CA PHE A 82 -9.49 -2.25 12.01
C PHE A 82 -8.94 -3.16 13.10
N SER A 83 -8.12 -4.11 12.72
CA SER A 83 -7.37 -4.96 13.64
C SER A 83 -5.91 -5.06 13.22
N ARG A 84 -5.01 -4.80 14.16
CA ARG A 84 -3.56 -5.00 13.98
C ARG A 84 -3.11 -6.27 14.69
N TYR A 85 -2.32 -7.04 13.98
CA TYR A 85 -1.67 -8.24 14.52
C TYR A 85 -0.16 -8.08 14.38
N GLU A 86 0.57 -8.32 15.46
CA GLU A 86 2.02 -8.16 15.51
C GLU A 86 2.69 -9.47 15.91
N LYS A 87 3.81 -9.77 15.28
CA LYS A 87 4.70 -10.88 15.64
C LYS A 87 6.11 -10.37 15.84
N LYS A 88 6.66 -10.63 17.02
CA LYS A 88 8.06 -10.31 17.31
C LYS A 88 8.97 -11.25 16.54
N LEU A 89 9.93 -10.68 15.82
CA LEU A 89 10.99 -11.43 15.12
C LEU A 89 12.29 -11.42 15.91
N ASP A 90 12.50 -10.38 16.74
CA ASP A 90 13.63 -10.20 17.63
C ASP A 90 13.19 -9.34 18.83
N SER A 91 14.09 -9.08 19.79
CA SER A 91 13.81 -8.31 21.01
C SER A 91 13.20 -6.93 20.73
N ASN A 92 13.66 -6.24 19.67
CA ASN A 92 13.25 -4.90 19.31
C ASN A 92 12.69 -4.79 17.88
N PHE A 93 12.38 -5.90 17.24
CA PHE A 93 11.93 -5.91 15.86
C PHE A 93 10.71 -6.79 15.67
N ALA A 94 9.68 -6.23 15.06
CA ALA A 94 8.42 -6.90 14.82
C ALA A 94 7.92 -6.72 13.38
N VAL A 95 7.00 -7.57 13.00
CA VAL A 95 6.24 -7.52 11.77
C VAL A 95 4.77 -7.37 12.09
N SER A 96 4.04 -6.58 11.31
CA SER A 96 2.60 -6.38 11.50
C SER A 96 1.78 -6.68 10.25
N MET A 97 0.58 -7.22 10.53
CA MET A 97 -0.50 -7.39 9.57
C MET A 97 -1.65 -6.48 9.99
N ASP A 98 -2.05 -5.59 9.11
CA ASP A 98 -3.16 -4.67 9.31
C ASP A 98 -4.38 -5.16 8.53
N VAL A 99 -5.44 -5.51 9.24
CA VAL A 99 -6.69 -6.01 8.66
C VAL A 99 -7.76 -4.93 8.74
N LEU A 100 -8.18 -4.44 7.58
CA LEU A 100 -9.22 -3.42 7.44
C LEU A 100 -10.54 -4.11 7.04
N ILE A 101 -11.59 -3.89 7.83
CA ILE A 101 -12.83 -4.66 7.76
C ILE A 101 -13.96 -3.77 7.21
N GLY A 102 -14.63 -4.22 6.15
CA GLY A 102 -15.76 -3.53 5.52
C GLY A 102 -15.40 -2.26 4.76
N SER A 103 -14.31 -1.59 5.12
CA SER A 103 -13.84 -0.37 4.44
C SER A 103 -12.39 -0.02 4.79
N VAL A 104 -11.77 0.76 3.91
CA VAL A 104 -10.49 1.43 4.15
C VAL A 104 -10.76 2.91 4.37
N THR A 105 -10.49 3.40 5.56
CA THR A 105 -10.65 4.83 5.90
C THR A 105 -9.29 5.50 6.03
N ASP A 106 -9.05 6.54 5.23
CA ASP A 106 -7.85 7.36 5.39
C ASP A 106 -7.98 8.27 6.62
N ARG A 107 -7.00 8.20 7.52
CA ARG A 107 -7.05 8.93 8.80
C ARG A 107 -7.00 10.43 8.65
N MET A 108 -6.30 10.94 7.63
CA MET A 108 -6.07 12.38 7.45
C MET A 108 -7.24 13.05 6.75
N THR A 109 -7.77 12.40 5.72
CA THR A 109 -8.79 12.96 4.85
C THR A 109 -10.21 12.55 5.23
N ARG A 110 -10.33 11.47 6.00
CA ARG A 110 -11.60 10.79 6.32
C ARG A 110 -12.27 10.16 5.09
N ALA A 111 -11.58 10.12 3.97
CA ALA A 111 -12.05 9.44 2.78
C ALA A 111 -12.23 7.94 3.04
N VAL A 112 -13.32 7.39 2.55
CA VAL A 112 -13.68 5.98 2.74
C VAL A 112 -13.71 5.27 1.38
N PHE A 113 -13.11 4.09 1.33
CA PHE A 113 -13.19 3.14 0.24
C PHE A 113 -13.85 1.87 0.77
N ALA A 114 -15.08 1.58 0.37
CA ALA A 114 -15.79 0.39 0.79
C ALA A 114 -15.03 -0.89 0.39
N ALA A 115 -15.12 -1.94 1.19
CA ALA A 115 -14.47 -3.20 0.86
C ALA A 115 -14.94 -3.76 -0.49
N ASP A 116 -16.23 -3.64 -0.81
CA ASP A 116 -16.76 -4.07 -2.11
C ASP A 116 -16.07 -3.31 -3.24
N TRP A 117 -15.91 -1.98 -3.14
CA TRP A 117 -15.15 -1.21 -4.13
C TRP A 117 -13.70 -1.72 -4.26
N VAL A 118 -13.03 -2.05 -3.14
CA VAL A 118 -11.67 -2.60 -3.16
C VAL A 118 -11.63 -3.95 -3.87
N PHE A 119 -12.60 -4.83 -3.61
CA PHE A 119 -12.70 -6.16 -4.22
C PHE A 119 -13.00 -6.08 -5.72
N GLU A 120 -13.95 -5.23 -6.13
CA GLU A 120 -14.30 -4.97 -7.54
C GLU A 120 -13.12 -4.42 -8.33
N ASN A 121 -12.29 -3.59 -7.68
CA ASN A 121 -11.08 -3.02 -8.26
C ASN A 121 -9.82 -3.83 -7.90
N SER A 122 -9.91 -5.14 -7.83
CA SER A 122 -8.80 -6.04 -7.55
C SER A 122 -8.74 -7.20 -8.54
N SER A 123 -7.59 -7.85 -8.63
CA SER A 123 -7.41 -9.05 -9.46
C SER A 123 -6.23 -9.87 -8.96
N MET A 124 -6.15 -11.13 -9.42
CA MET A 124 -5.00 -11.99 -9.12
C MET A 124 -3.76 -11.45 -9.82
N LYS A 125 -2.73 -11.14 -9.05
CA LYS A 125 -1.45 -10.60 -9.53
C LYS A 125 -0.27 -11.26 -8.82
N ILE A 126 0.89 -11.06 -9.36
CA ILE A 126 2.14 -11.53 -8.76
C ILE A 126 2.63 -10.47 -7.75
N LEU A 127 2.70 -10.86 -6.50
CA LEU A 127 3.38 -10.13 -5.44
C LEU A 127 4.87 -10.46 -5.50
N LYS A 128 5.71 -9.44 -5.49
CA LYS A 128 7.18 -9.56 -5.50
C LYS A 128 7.77 -9.00 -4.22
N GLY A 129 8.76 -9.69 -3.68
CA GLY A 129 9.60 -9.18 -2.60
C GLY A 129 10.81 -8.41 -3.12
N LYS A 130 11.44 -7.62 -2.26
CA LYS A 130 12.71 -6.94 -2.56
C LYS A 130 13.89 -7.90 -2.46
N THR A 131 13.87 -8.81 -1.50
CA THR A 131 14.94 -9.76 -1.21
C THR A 131 14.52 -11.22 -1.41
N ILE A 132 13.24 -11.46 -1.59
CA ILE A 132 12.67 -12.79 -1.78
C ILE A 132 12.51 -13.05 -3.27
N ALA A 133 13.14 -14.11 -3.75
CA ALA A 133 13.04 -14.52 -5.15
C ALA A 133 11.68 -15.18 -5.48
N GLU A 134 10.99 -15.72 -4.47
CA GLU A 134 9.70 -16.36 -4.66
C GLU A 134 8.60 -15.32 -4.95
N GLU A 135 7.80 -15.62 -5.95
CA GLU A 135 6.64 -14.83 -6.35
C GLU A 135 5.36 -15.49 -5.82
N LEU A 136 4.48 -14.68 -5.22
CA LEU A 136 3.17 -15.15 -4.74
C LEU A 136 2.05 -14.62 -5.63
N LYS A 137 1.18 -15.52 -6.11
CA LYS A 137 -0.04 -15.13 -6.82
C LYS A 137 -1.15 -14.84 -5.80
N MET A 138 -1.52 -13.57 -5.65
CA MET A 138 -2.46 -13.09 -4.63
C MET A 138 -3.49 -12.13 -5.25
N ARG A 139 -4.65 -11.97 -4.60
CA ARG A 139 -5.59 -10.89 -4.96
C ARG A 139 -5.03 -9.56 -4.48
N ILE A 140 -4.78 -8.66 -5.41
CA ILE A 140 -4.15 -7.36 -5.17
C ILE A 140 -4.99 -6.28 -5.81
N ILE A 141 -5.13 -5.15 -5.14
CA ILE A 141 -5.84 -3.99 -5.70
C ILE A 141 -5.24 -3.56 -7.04
N ASN A 142 -6.07 -3.22 -8.02
CA ASN A 142 -5.62 -2.77 -9.33
C ASN A 142 -4.89 -1.43 -9.25
N ILE A 143 -4.00 -1.19 -10.20
CA ILE A 143 -3.09 -0.05 -10.18
C ILE A 143 -3.82 1.29 -10.10
N ASP A 144 -4.90 1.48 -10.85
CA ASP A 144 -5.64 2.74 -10.88
C ASP A 144 -6.34 3.00 -9.55
N ALA A 145 -6.92 1.97 -8.94
CA ALA A 145 -7.53 2.06 -7.62
C ALA A 145 -6.48 2.32 -6.52
N LEU A 146 -5.32 1.67 -6.59
CA LEU A 146 -4.21 1.94 -5.68
C LEU A 146 -3.71 3.38 -5.81
N LEU A 147 -3.61 3.89 -7.05
CA LEU A 147 -3.26 5.30 -7.31
C LEU A 147 -4.29 6.26 -6.70
N ALA A 148 -5.59 6.01 -6.91
CA ALA A 148 -6.64 6.83 -6.33
C ALA A 148 -6.54 6.89 -4.80
N MET A 149 -6.40 5.73 -4.12
CA MET A 149 -6.23 5.65 -2.67
C MET A 149 -5.01 6.44 -2.18
N LYS A 150 -3.86 6.24 -2.81
CA LYS A 150 -2.60 6.90 -2.42
C LYS A 150 -2.59 8.39 -2.71
N MET A 151 -3.21 8.85 -3.79
CA MET A 151 -3.34 10.27 -4.10
C MET A 151 -4.33 10.96 -3.14
N VAL A 152 -5.39 10.31 -2.72
CA VAL A 152 -6.29 10.82 -1.67
C VAL A 152 -5.55 10.95 -0.34
N SER A 153 -4.84 9.94 0.10
CA SER A 153 -4.04 9.94 1.34
C SER A 153 -2.91 10.98 1.30
N CYS A 154 -2.13 10.99 0.21
CA CYS A 154 -1.11 11.99 -0.11
C CYS A 154 -0.06 12.22 0.99
N ARG A 155 0.31 11.17 1.74
CA ARG A 155 1.44 11.20 2.68
C ARG A 155 2.77 11.19 1.90
N ALA A 156 3.86 11.54 2.53
CA ALA A 156 5.17 11.54 1.88
C ALA A 156 5.54 10.17 1.26
N THR A 157 5.20 9.08 1.94
CA THR A 157 5.38 7.72 1.44
C THR A 157 4.44 7.41 0.27
N ASP A 158 3.19 7.87 0.33
CA ASP A 158 2.22 7.67 -0.74
C ASP A 158 2.61 8.43 -2.01
N ILE A 159 3.12 9.67 -1.88
CA ILE A 159 3.63 10.44 -3.02
C ILE A 159 4.78 9.73 -3.72
N ARG A 160 5.69 9.11 -2.95
CA ARG A 160 6.77 8.29 -3.49
C ARG A 160 6.22 7.09 -4.26
N ASP A 161 5.25 6.39 -3.69
CA ASP A 161 4.63 5.24 -4.31
C ASP A 161 3.86 5.64 -5.58
N VAL A 162 3.08 6.73 -5.53
CA VAL A 162 2.43 7.33 -6.71
C VAL A 162 3.46 7.61 -7.80
N PHE A 163 4.58 8.28 -7.48
CA PHE A 163 5.62 8.57 -8.45
C PHE A 163 6.12 7.31 -9.17
N MET A 164 6.30 6.22 -8.43
CA MET A 164 6.83 4.95 -8.96
C MET A 164 5.84 4.18 -9.82
N ILE A 165 4.54 4.22 -9.52
CA ILE A 165 3.53 3.41 -10.22
C ILE A 165 2.71 4.20 -11.25
N PHE A 166 2.66 5.54 -11.15
CA PHE A 166 1.84 6.39 -12.03
C PHE A 166 2.11 6.21 -13.53
N PRO A 167 3.37 5.99 -14.00
CA PRO A 167 3.63 5.73 -15.41
C PRO A 167 2.92 4.50 -15.99
N LYS A 168 2.39 3.63 -15.13
CA LYS A 168 1.63 2.44 -15.50
C LYS A 168 0.11 2.61 -15.34
N ALA A 169 -0.37 3.82 -15.02
CA ALA A 169 -1.80 4.13 -14.94
C ALA A 169 -2.50 3.81 -16.27
N GLN A 170 -3.64 3.14 -16.17
CA GLN A 170 -4.41 2.67 -17.33
C GLN A 170 -5.53 3.62 -17.69
N ASN A 171 -6.27 4.12 -16.70
CA ASN A 171 -7.39 5.03 -16.89
C ASN A 171 -7.26 6.28 -15.99
N LYS A 172 -6.60 7.29 -16.51
CA LYS A 172 -6.33 8.54 -15.79
C LYS A 172 -7.61 9.32 -15.46
N GLU A 173 -8.60 9.32 -16.35
CA GLU A 173 -9.88 9.99 -16.13
C GLU A 173 -10.64 9.34 -14.96
N TRP A 174 -10.65 8.02 -14.92
CA TRP A 174 -11.25 7.29 -13.81
C TRP A 174 -10.53 7.57 -12.49
N ILE A 175 -9.18 7.57 -12.49
CA ILE A 175 -8.40 7.92 -11.27
C ILE A 175 -8.80 9.31 -10.78
N LYS A 176 -8.90 10.28 -11.69
CA LYS A 176 -9.31 11.65 -11.36
C LYS A 176 -10.72 11.68 -10.75
N SER A 177 -11.70 11.02 -11.38
CA SER A 177 -13.07 10.95 -10.87
C SER A 177 -13.15 10.31 -9.48
N GLU A 178 -12.38 9.24 -9.23
CA GLU A 178 -12.33 8.58 -7.93
C GLU A 178 -11.74 9.47 -6.82
N ILE A 179 -10.74 10.28 -7.18
CA ILE A 179 -10.18 11.27 -6.24
C ILE A 179 -11.21 12.37 -5.98
N GLN A 180 -11.86 12.92 -7.04
CA GLN A 180 -12.85 13.98 -6.91
C GLN A 180 -14.08 13.56 -6.08
N ALA A 181 -14.49 12.31 -6.19
CA ALA A 181 -15.59 11.77 -5.39
C ALA A 181 -15.28 11.75 -3.87
N ARG A 182 -14.01 11.83 -3.47
CA ARG A 182 -13.59 11.67 -2.07
C ARG A 182 -12.79 12.84 -1.51
N HIS A 183 -12.17 13.65 -2.38
CA HIS A 183 -11.34 14.79 -1.97
C HIS A 183 -11.12 15.78 -3.11
N ASP A 184 -10.60 16.97 -2.77
CA ASP A 184 -10.21 17.98 -3.77
C ASP A 184 -8.99 17.49 -4.59
N PHE A 185 -9.25 17.16 -5.84
CA PHE A 185 -8.23 16.73 -6.81
C PHE A 185 -7.13 17.77 -7.02
N ARG A 186 -7.50 19.06 -7.15
CA ARG A 186 -6.53 20.13 -7.41
C ARG A 186 -5.57 20.29 -6.24
N ASN A 187 -6.08 20.23 -5.04
CA ASN A 187 -5.24 20.26 -3.83
C ASN A 187 -4.27 19.07 -3.81
N ARG A 188 -4.76 17.85 -4.08
CA ARG A 188 -3.92 16.64 -4.03
C ARG A 188 -2.82 16.67 -5.09
N ILE A 189 -3.17 16.98 -6.33
CA ILE A 189 -2.19 17.01 -7.43
C ILE A 189 -1.15 18.12 -7.23
N SER A 190 -1.53 19.29 -6.74
CA SER A 190 -0.59 20.37 -6.43
C SER A 190 0.43 19.96 -5.37
N ARG A 191 0.00 19.33 -4.28
CA ARG A 191 0.90 18.82 -3.23
C ARG A 191 1.86 17.75 -3.77
N ILE A 192 1.38 16.87 -4.65
CA ILE A 192 2.22 15.84 -5.28
C ILE A 192 3.27 16.51 -6.15
N ILE A 193 2.89 17.48 -7.00
CA ILE A 193 3.80 18.21 -7.90
C ILE A 193 4.86 18.96 -7.10
N GLU A 194 4.46 19.70 -6.08
CA GLU A 194 5.39 20.40 -5.18
C GLU A 194 6.44 19.44 -4.61
N LYS A 195 5.98 18.30 -4.06
CA LYS A 195 6.88 17.32 -3.45
C LYS A 195 7.84 16.70 -4.45
N ILE A 196 7.35 16.22 -5.61
CA ILE A 196 8.19 15.56 -6.62
C ILE A 196 9.15 16.53 -7.34
N SER A 197 8.93 17.83 -7.23
CA SER A 197 9.79 18.87 -7.79
C SER A 197 10.96 19.23 -6.84
N SER A 198 10.93 18.77 -5.60
CA SER A 198 11.98 19.07 -4.63
C SER A 198 13.24 18.20 -4.84
N LYS A 199 14.42 18.75 -4.61
CA LYS A 199 15.69 18.00 -4.65
C LYS A 199 15.68 16.83 -3.65
N GLN A 200 15.16 17.07 -2.43
CA GLN A 200 15.09 16.04 -1.39
C GLN A 200 14.24 14.84 -1.80
N PHE A 201 13.24 15.02 -2.67
CA PHE A 201 12.42 13.91 -3.15
C PHE A 201 13.26 12.94 -4.00
N LYS A 202 14.08 13.45 -4.93
CA LYS A 202 14.96 12.62 -5.75
C LYS A 202 15.99 11.88 -4.90
N ASP A 203 16.60 12.58 -3.94
CA ASP A 203 17.57 11.98 -3.02
C ASP A 203 16.91 10.86 -2.18
N GLY A 204 15.68 11.09 -1.72
CA GLY A 204 14.89 10.10 -1.00
C GLY A 204 14.52 8.86 -1.84
N LEU A 205 14.29 9.00 -3.15
CA LEU A 205 14.11 7.86 -4.05
C LEU A 205 15.39 7.00 -4.11
N SER A 206 16.53 7.64 -4.25
CA SER A 206 17.82 6.94 -4.29
C SER A 206 18.10 6.17 -2.99
N GLY A 207 17.69 6.69 -1.85
CA GLY A 207 17.80 6.00 -0.56
C GLY A 207 16.94 4.73 -0.45
N VAL A 208 15.82 4.66 -1.17
CA VAL A 208 14.90 3.50 -1.13
C VAL A 208 15.20 2.48 -2.23
N TYR A 209 15.45 2.97 -3.44
CA TYR A 209 15.55 2.15 -4.66
C TYR A 209 16.98 2.00 -5.20
N GLY A 210 17.98 2.65 -4.56
CA GLY A 210 19.33 2.76 -5.09
C GLY A 210 19.45 3.90 -6.10
N TYR A 211 20.42 3.81 -7.00
CA TYR A 211 20.59 4.81 -8.06
C TYR A 211 19.33 4.94 -8.92
N PHE A 212 18.85 6.17 -9.08
CA PHE A 212 17.68 6.48 -9.89
C PHE A 212 18.08 7.36 -11.08
N ASP A 213 17.99 6.80 -12.28
CA ASP A 213 18.40 7.47 -13.53
C ASP A 213 17.62 8.77 -13.77
N GLN A 214 18.32 9.82 -14.22
CA GLN A 214 17.72 11.14 -14.46
C GLN A 214 16.64 11.12 -15.54
N LYS A 215 16.85 10.37 -16.64
CA LYS A 215 15.89 10.31 -17.75
C LYS A 215 14.60 9.59 -17.30
N ILE A 216 14.73 8.54 -16.49
CA ILE A 216 13.61 7.83 -15.91
C ILE A 216 12.87 8.75 -14.92
N PHE A 217 13.59 9.50 -14.09
CA PHE A 217 13.00 10.47 -13.17
C PHE A 217 12.14 11.50 -13.92
N GLU A 218 12.69 12.13 -14.95
CA GLU A 218 11.97 13.13 -15.73
C GLU A 218 10.76 12.53 -16.48
N LYS A 219 10.90 11.32 -17.01
CA LYS A 219 9.77 10.61 -17.64
C LYS A 219 8.62 10.43 -16.65
N TYR A 220 8.91 9.98 -15.42
CA TYR A 220 7.90 9.74 -14.40
C TYR A 220 7.28 11.04 -13.89
N ARG A 221 8.10 12.05 -13.68
CA ARG A 221 7.65 13.39 -13.31
C ARG A 221 6.71 13.98 -14.38
N ASN A 222 7.10 13.92 -15.64
CA ASN A 222 6.30 14.45 -16.74
C ASN A 222 4.95 13.73 -16.91
N ALA A 223 4.89 12.43 -16.63
CA ALA A 223 3.63 11.69 -16.60
C ALA A 223 2.63 12.25 -15.57
N ILE A 224 3.12 12.63 -14.38
CA ILE A 224 2.27 13.24 -13.33
C ILE A 224 1.92 14.68 -13.69
N LEU A 225 2.85 15.47 -14.26
CA LEU A 225 2.58 16.84 -14.69
C LEU A 225 1.50 16.87 -15.80
N SER A 226 1.57 15.95 -16.75
CA SER A 226 0.54 15.85 -17.81
C SER A 226 -0.84 15.47 -17.26
N PHE A 227 -0.89 14.67 -16.18
CA PHE A 227 -2.15 14.32 -15.51
C PHE A 227 -2.82 15.55 -14.86
N ALA A 228 -2.02 16.45 -14.30
CA ALA A 228 -2.54 17.69 -13.72
C ALA A 228 -3.25 18.60 -14.75
N SER A 229 -2.88 18.49 -16.03
CA SER A 229 -3.40 19.31 -17.13
C SER A 229 -4.68 18.74 -17.75
N ILE A 230 -5.15 17.57 -17.31
CA ILE A 230 -6.41 16.99 -17.80
C ILE A 230 -7.57 17.90 -17.40
N LYS A 231 -8.22 18.52 -18.41
CA LYS A 231 -9.39 19.38 -18.22
C LYS A 231 -10.52 18.60 -17.54
N SER A 232 -11.27 19.29 -16.69
CA SER A 232 -12.51 18.77 -16.09
C SER A 232 -13.58 18.66 -17.13
#